data_1427785abfd3eede1f19c3d3f571ae1a
#
_entry.id   1427785abfd3eede1f19c3d3f571ae1a
#
_cell.length_a   1.000
_cell.length_b   1.000
_cell.length_c   1.000
_cell.angle_alpha   90.00
_cell.angle_beta   90.00
_cell.angle_gamma   90.00
#
_symmetry.space_group_name_H-M   'P 1'
#
loop_
_entity.id
_entity.type
_entity.pdbx_description
1 polymer ?
#
loop_
_entity_poly.entity_id
_entity_poly.type
_entity_poly.pdbx_seq_one_letter_code
_entity_poly.pdbx_strand_id
1 'polypeptide(L)'
;HINNVLAIPGNKIVAICDIQQGPIDRTLKHIAKFNVPAPKVYKGGEREFEKMLNNEEFDCVIIASPWEWHVPMSVAAMKAGVPYVGVEVSAANTIEECWDLVNVSEATGSHLNIMENVCYRRDCMAALNMVRQGLFGEILHGTCGYEHDLREVKFNDGTHYNYVPGSGDLRMGPTAFAEAQWRTNHSVHRNGDIYPTHGIGPIANCMDINRGNRFLSLSAMATQSRGLHKFIVDNGGENHPLAKVNFNLGDIVTSMIKCSNGQTIIVTHDTNSPRPYSLGFRVQGTEGLWMNDGDHVYVQGKSKPHRWDDSDEWFKKYDHKLWASL
;
A
#
# COMPACT_ATOMS: atom_id res chain seq x y z
N HIS A 1 2.46 7.07 -11.17
CA HIS A 1 1.47 6.59 -12.18
C HIS A 1 1.67 7.23 -13.55
N ILE A 2 1.85 8.54 -13.65
CA ILE A 2 1.93 9.27 -14.94
C ILE A 2 2.97 8.66 -15.89
N ASN A 3 4.18 8.38 -15.41
CA ASN A 3 5.22 7.72 -16.20
C ASN A 3 4.73 6.37 -16.78
N ASN A 4 4.12 5.55 -15.93
CA ASN A 4 3.68 4.22 -16.31
C ASN A 4 2.54 4.28 -17.33
N VAL A 5 1.58 5.20 -17.14
CA VAL A 5 0.49 5.42 -18.11
C VAL A 5 1.03 5.87 -19.45
N LEU A 6 1.92 6.87 -19.47
CA LEU A 6 2.46 7.43 -20.71
C LEU A 6 3.50 6.52 -21.38
N ALA A 7 4.08 5.56 -20.67
CA ALA A 7 4.97 4.54 -21.25
C ALA A 7 4.21 3.48 -22.06
N ILE A 8 2.91 3.31 -21.82
CA ILE A 8 2.08 2.34 -22.53
C ILE A 8 1.56 3.00 -23.81
N PRO A 9 1.88 2.47 -25.01
CA PRO A 9 1.44 3.06 -26.28
C PRO A 9 -0.08 3.17 -26.39
N GLY A 10 -0.57 4.27 -26.96
CA GLY A 10 -2.00 4.54 -27.17
C GLY A 10 -2.72 5.19 -25.99
N ASN A 11 -2.09 5.28 -24.81
CA ASN A 11 -2.64 5.98 -23.67
C ASN A 11 -2.45 7.51 -23.76
N LYS A 12 -3.42 8.23 -23.24
CA LYS A 12 -3.34 9.69 -23.04
C LYS A 12 -3.93 10.08 -21.70
N ILE A 13 -3.43 11.12 -21.09
CA ILE A 13 -4.02 11.73 -19.90
C ILE A 13 -4.98 12.83 -20.37
N VAL A 14 -6.29 12.61 -20.19
CA VAL A 14 -7.36 13.51 -20.63
C VAL A 14 -7.49 14.69 -19.66
N ALA A 15 -7.53 14.41 -18.36
CA ALA A 15 -7.69 15.41 -17.32
C ALA A 15 -6.92 15.03 -16.05
N ILE A 16 -6.62 16.04 -15.24
CA ILE A 16 -6.11 15.91 -13.88
C ILE A 16 -6.97 16.75 -12.93
N CYS A 17 -7.14 16.27 -11.71
CA CYS A 17 -7.86 16.98 -10.66
C CYS A 17 -7.05 16.98 -9.36
N ASP A 18 -6.85 18.13 -8.76
CA ASP A 18 -6.22 18.32 -7.46
C ASP A 18 -6.70 19.63 -6.83
N ILE A 19 -6.80 19.67 -5.49
CA ILE A 19 -7.18 20.89 -4.77
C ILE A 19 -6.01 21.88 -4.63
N GLN A 20 -4.78 21.41 -4.80
CA GLN A 20 -3.56 22.18 -4.60
C GLN A 20 -2.88 22.55 -5.92
N GLN A 21 -2.47 23.81 -6.06
CA GLN A 21 -1.79 24.29 -7.28
C GLN A 21 -0.42 23.65 -7.46
N GLY A 22 0.35 23.49 -6.38
CA GLY A 22 1.70 22.94 -6.47
C GLY A 22 1.79 21.54 -7.08
N PRO A 23 0.98 20.54 -6.66
CA PRO A 23 0.88 19.25 -7.34
C PRO A 23 0.46 19.36 -8.81
N ILE A 24 -0.50 20.22 -9.14
CA ILE A 24 -0.93 20.46 -10.53
C ILE A 24 0.26 20.94 -11.38
N ASP A 25 0.98 21.96 -10.93
CA ASP A 25 2.10 22.54 -11.67
C ASP A 25 3.23 21.52 -11.88
N ARG A 26 3.56 20.75 -10.83
CA ARG A 26 4.56 19.67 -10.94
C ARG A 26 4.12 18.60 -11.94
N THR A 27 2.85 18.22 -11.91
CA THR A 27 2.27 17.21 -12.82
C THR A 27 2.32 17.70 -14.28
N LEU A 28 1.88 18.92 -14.54
CA LEU A 28 1.92 19.50 -15.91
C LEU A 28 3.35 19.62 -16.43
N LYS A 29 4.28 20.12 -15.58
CA LYS A 29 5.70 20.19 -15.92
C LYS A 29 6.30 18.80 -16.21
N HIS A 30 5.80 17.78 -15.51
CA HIS A 30 6.25 16.41 -15.72
C HIS A 30 5.70 15.83 -17.03
N ILE A 31 4.41 15.98 -17.30
CA ILE A 31 3.74 15.52 -18.53
C ILE A 31 4.36 16.18 -19.77
N ALA A 32 4.71 17.46 -19.69
CA ALA A 32 5.35 18.19 -20.81
C ALA A 32 6.65 17.54 -21.32
N LYS A 33 7.34 16.74 -20.48
CA LYS A 33 8.56 16.01 -20.90
C LYS A 33 8.29 14.88 -21.88
N PHE A 34 7.05 14.43 -22.00
CA PHE A 34 6.66 13.32 -22.88
C PHE A 34 6.18 13.77 -24.25
N ASN A 35 6.19 15.08 -24.55
CA ASN A 35 5.69 15.66 -25.81
C ASN A 35 4.26 15.25 -26.15
N VAL A 36 3.41 15.09 -25.15
CA VAL A 36 1.98 14.80 -25.28
C VAL A 36 1.15 16.05 -25.00
N PRO A 37 -0.10 16.14 -25.50
CA PRO A 37 -0.99 17.24 -25.17
C PRO A 37 -1.18 17.42 -23.67
N ALA A 38 -1.23 18.67 -23.21
CA ALA A 38 -1.54 18.96 -21.82
C ALA A 38 -2.97 18.53 -21.47
N PRO A 39 -3.19 17.85 -20.32
CA PRO A 39 -4.52 17.47 -19.89
C PRO A 39 -5.32 18.70 -19.46
N LYS A 40 -6.66 18.59 -19.45
CA LYS A 40 -7.51 19.56 -18.79
C LYS A 40 -7.26 19.54 -17.28
N VAL A 41 -7.36 20.71 -16.66
CA VAL A 41 -7.12 20.86 -15.21
C VAL A 41 -8.42 21.20 -14.51
N TYR A 42 -8.76 20.41 -13.52
CA TYR A 42 -9.89 20.63 -12.61
C TYR A 42 -9.36 21.01 -11.24
N LYS A 43 -9.69 22.20 -10.79
CA LYS A 43 -9.27 22.77 -9.51
C LYS A 43 -10.32 23.76 -9.04
N GLY A 44 -10.99 23.49 -7.93
CA GLY A 44 -12.02 24.39 -7.43
C GLY A 44 -12.45 24.07 -6.00
N GLY A 45 -12.23 22.88 -5.54
CA GLY A 45 -12.61 22.42 -4.20
C GLY A 45 -12.55 20.91 -4.07
N GLU A 46 -12.91 20.42 -2.90
CA GLU A 46 -12.81 18.99 -2.57
C GLU A 46 -13.65 18.07 -3.48
N ARG A 47 -14.70 18.60 -4.10
CA ARG A 47 -15.60 17.85 -4.98
C ARG A 47 -15.45 18.22 -6.47
N GLU A 48 -14.39 18.89 -6.85
CA GLU A 48 -14.15 19.28 -8.25
C GLU A 48 -13.97 18.07 -9.17
N PHE A 49 -13.56 16.92 -8.63
CA PHE A 49 -13.51 15.67 -9.36
C PHE A 49 -14.87 15.24 -9.93
N GLU A 50 -15.98 15.61 -9.31
CA GLU A 50 -17.33 15.32 -9.84
C GLU A 50 -17.60 16.09 -11.12
N LYS A 51 -17.17 17.35 -11.18
CA LYS A 51 -17.28 18.13 -12.44
C LYS A 51 -16.38 17.55 -13.53
N MET A 52 -15.19 17.09 -13.16
CA MET A 52 -14.29 16.39 -14.09
C MET A 52 -14.98 15.15 -14.66
N LEU A 53 -15.56 14.32 -13.83
CA LEU A 53 -16.26 13.10 -14.22
C LEU A 53 -17.50 13.37 -15.08
N ASN A 54 -18.22 14.49 -14.85
CA ASN A 54 -19.40 14.86 -15.63
C ASN A 54 -19.06 15.51 -16.98
N ASN A 55 -17.88 16.09 -17.13
CA ASN A 55 -17.50 16.88 -18.32
C ASN A 55 -16.60 16.13 -19.29
N GLU A 56 -15.98 15.04 -18.87
CA GLU A 56 -14.98 14.31 -19.67
C GLU A 56 -15.36 12.83 -19.74
N GLU A 57 -14.98 12.19 -20.83
CA GLU A 57 -15.09 10.75 -21.02
C GLU A 57 -13.75 10.07 -20.65
N PHE A 58 -13.83 9.02 -19.87
CA PHE A 58 -12.67 8.26 -19.39
C PHE A 58 -12.86 6.77 -19.62
N ASP A 59 -11.83 6.11 -20.17
CA ASP A 59 -11.72 4.66 -20.11
C ASP A 59 -11.26 4.20 -18.73
N CYS A 60 -10.43 5.01 -18.06
CA CYS A 60 -9.88 4.70 -16.74
C CYS A 60 -9.68 5.97 -15.90
N VAL A 61 -9.95 5.84 -14.60
CA VAL A 61 -9.62 6.87 -13.60
C VAL A 61 -8.69 6.26 -12.57
N ILE A 62 -7.58 6.97 -12.27
CA ILE A 62 -6.61 6.60 -11.23
C ILE A 62 -6.74 7.57 -10.06
N ILE A 63 -6.95 7.05 -8.87
CA ILE A 63 -7.15 7.79 -7.63
C ILE A 63 -5.95 7.59 -6.72
N ALA A 64 -5.25 8.69 -6.42
CA ALA A 64 -4.07 8.75 -5.56
C ALA A 64 -4.16 9.96 -4.60
N SER A 65 -5.33 10.18 -4.07
CA SER A 65 -5.68 11.22 -3.10
C SER A 65 -5.34 10.78 -1.65
N PRO A 66 -5.55 11.62 -0.62
CA PRO A 66 -5.60 11.15 0.77
C PRO A 66 -6.64 10.04 0.98
N TRP A 67 -6.41 9.15 1.93
CA TRP A 67 -7.20 7.92 2.14
C TRP A 67 -8.71 8.16 2.33
N GLU A 68 -9.07 9.28 2.96
CA GLU A 68 -10.48 9.64 3.18
C GLU A 68 -11.26 9.89 1.88
N TRP A 69 -10.56 10.18 0.79
CA TRP A 69 -11.13 10.46 -0.51
C TRP A 69 -11.14 9.26 -1.46
N HIS A 70 -10.50 8.16 -1.11
CA HIS A 70 -10.41 6.97 -1.97
C HIS A 70 -11.80 6.42 -2.32
N VAL A 71 -12.64 6.18 -1.30
CA VAL A 71 -13.98 5.63 -1.51
C VAL A 71 -14.93 6.64 -2.15
N PRO A 72 -15.05 7.88 -1.67
CA PRO A 72 -15.91 8.88 -2.32
C PRO A 72 -15.60 9.08 -3.81
N MET A 73 -14.32 9.17 -4.18
CA MET A 73 -13.89 9.35 -5.56
C MET A 73 -14.12 8.08 -6.40
N SER A 74 -13.83 6.89 -5.86
CA SER A 74 -14.06 5.61 -6.55
C SER A 74 -15.54 5.39 -6.85
N VAL A 75 -16.39 5.62 -5.86
CA VAL A 75 -17.86 5.49 -6.00
C VAL A 75 -18.40 6.49 -7.04
N ALA A 76 -17.92 7.73 -7.00
CA ALA A 76 -18.33 8.74 -7.98
C ALA A 76 -17.91 8.37 -9.41
N ALA A 77 -16.65 7.89 -9.60
CA ALA A 77 -16.16 7.46 -10.90
C ALA A 77 -16.95 6.27 -11.46
N MET A 78 -17.22 5.24 -10.65
CA MET A 78 -18.04 4.10 -11.05
C MET A 78 -19.47 4.50 -11.41
N LYS A 79 -20.11 5.36 -10.60
CA LYS A 79 -21.45 5.89 -10.87
C LYS A 79 -21.52 6.80 -12.11
N ALA A 80 -20.43 7.46 -12.46
CA ALA A 80 -20.32 8.23 -13.70
C ALA A 80 -20.13 7.35 -14.96
N GLY A 81 -20.04 6.03 -14.78
CA GLY A 81 -19.91 5.06 -15.88
C GLY A 81 -18.47 4.84 -16.36
N VAL A 82 -17.48 5.20 -15.57
CA VAL A 82 -16.07 4.91 -15.89
C VAL A 82 -15.85 3.39 -15.84
N PRO A 83 -15.39 2.74 -16.93
CA PRO A 83 -15.26 1.28 -16.97
C PRO A 83 -14.21 0.73 -16.01
N TYR A 84 -13.08 1.43 -15.84
CA TYR A 84 -11.97 0.99 -15.01
C TYR A 84 -11.57 2.05 -14.00
N VAL A 85 -11.58 1.69 -12.73
CA VAL A 85 -11.19 2.58 -11.63
C VAL A 85 -10.04 1.95 -10.86
N GLY A 86 -8.89 2.59 -10.87
CA GLY A 86 -7.74 2.23 -10.04
C GLY A 86 -7.65 3.13 -8.81
N VAL A 87 -7.58 2.54 -7.64
CA VAL A 87 -7.42 3.29 -6.38
C VAL A 87 -6.17 2.84 -5.65
N GLU A 88 -5.42 3.81 -5.12
CA GLU A 88 -4.24 3.56 -4.29
C GLU A 88 -4.61 2.91 -2.94
N VAL A 89 -3.63 2.29 -2.35
CA VAL A 89 -3.74 1.70 -1.01
C VAL A 89 -3.62 2.77 0.09
N SER A 90 -4.39 2.67 1.17
CA SER A 90 -5.49 1.72 1.42
C SER A 90 -6.75 2.15 0.69
N ALA A 91 -7.48 1.18 0.13
CA ALA A 91 -8.67 1.50 -0.66
C ALA A 91 -9.82 2.07 0.18
N ALA A 92 -9.96 1.63 1.43
CA ALA A 92 -11.04 2.02 2.32
C ALA A 92 -10.54 2.12 3.78
N ASN A 93 -11.26 2.85 4.61
CA ASN A 93 -10.95 3.07 6.03
C ASN A 93 -11.91 2.38 6.99
N THR A 94 -13.09 1.99 6.53
CA THR A 94 -14.13 1.30 7.32
C THR A 94 -14.69 0.09 6.57
N ILE A 95 -15.40 -0.77 7.31
CA ILE A 95 -16.07 -1.95 6.69
C ILE A 95 -17.19 -1.51 5.77
N GLU A 96 -17.93 -0.46 6.15
CA GLU A 96 -19.00 0.12 5.33
C GLU A 96 -18.44 0.61 3.99
N GLU A 97 -17.33 1.32 4.01
CA GLU A 97 -16.63 1.77 2.80
C GLU A 97 -16.17 0.60 1.92
N CYS A 98 -15.71 -0.50 2.52
CA CYS A 98 -15.38 -1.71 1.75
C CYS A 98 -16.62 -2.26 1.02
N TRP A 99 -17.78 -2.31 1.69
CA TRP A 99 -19.03 -2.74 1.07
C TRP A 99 -19.53 -1.77 0.01
N ASP A 100 -19.38 -0.46 0.21
CA ASP A 100 -19.71 0.54 -0.81
C ASP A 100 -18.95 0.31 -2.10
N LEU A 101 -17.63 0.06 -2.01
CA LEU A 101 -16.81 -0.24 -3.19
C LEU A 101 -17.30 -1.47 -3.94
N VAL A 102 -17.57 -2.56 -3.24
CA VAL A 102 -18.05 -3.83 -3.83
C VAL A 102 -19.44 -3.64 -4.44
N ASN A 103 -20.40 -3.13 -3.66
CA ASN A 103 -21.79 -2.98 -4.09
C ASN A 103 -21.91 -2.05 -5.30
N VAL A 104 -21.17 -0.94 -5.34
CA VAL A 104 -21.21 -0.01 -6.46
C VAL A 104 -20.53 -0.60 -7.69
N SER A 105 -19.39 -1.31 -7.53
CA SER A 105 -18.75 -2.02 -8.64
C SER A 105 -19.70 -3.05 -9.27
N GLU A 106 -20.37 -3.86 -8.46
CA GLU A 106 -21.37 -4.84 -8.94
C GLU A 106 -22.57 -4.18 -9.61
N ALA A 107 -23.11 -3.10 -9.02
CA ALA A 107 -24.28 -2.40 -9.54
C ALA A 107 -24.02 -1.66 -10.86
N THR A 108 -22.82 -1.15 -11.07
CA THR A 108 -22.45 -0.39 -12.27
C THR A 108 -21.77 -1.22 -13.34
N GLY A 109 -21.21 -2.38 -12.98
CA GLY A 109 -20.37 -3.18 -13.85
C GLY A 109 -18.96 -2.59 -14.07
N SER A 110 -18.59 -1.52 -13.36
CA SER A 110 -17.25 -0.95 -13.40
C SER A 110 -16.24 -1.85 -12.69
N HIS A 111 -15.06 -2.03 -13.28
CA HIS A 111 -13.98 -2.74 -12.66
C HIS A 111 -13.20 -1.84 -11.69
N LEU A 112 -13.34 -2.08 -10.39
CA LEU A 112 -12.52 -1.45 -9.38
C LEU A 112 -11.28 -2.31 -9.11
N ASN A 113 -10.10 -1.72 -9.21
CA ASN A 113 -8.83 -2.34 -8.88
C ASN A 113 -8.10 -1.57 -7.79
N ILE A 114 -7.76 -2.25 -6.70
CA ILE A 114 -6.83 -1.73 -5.70
C ILE A 114 -5.43 -1.89 -6.27
N MET A 115 -4.70 -0.80 -6.41
CA MET A 115 -3.37 -0.79 -7.04
C MET A 115 -2.27 -1.29 -6.09
N GLU A 116 -2.48 -2.50 -5.53
CA GLU A 116 -1.53 -3.16 -4.63
C GLU A 116 -0.33 -3.69 -5.42
N ASN A 117 0.66 -2.85 -5.59
CA ASN A 117 1.83 -3.10 -6.43
C ASN A 117 2.74 -4.20 -5.91
N VAL A 118 2.76 -4.48 -4.59
CA VAL A 118 3.64 -5.49 -4.01
C VAL A 118 3.26 -6.90 -4.47
N CYS A 119 1.97 -7.14 -4.79
CA CYS A 119 1.54 -8.40 -5.40
C CYS A 119 2.25 -8.72 -6.73
N TYR A 120 2.77 -7.69 -7.40
CA TYR A 120 3.44 -7.80 -8.71
C TYR A 120 4.96 -7.72 -8.61
N ARG A 121 5.53 -7.63 -7.42
CA ARG A 121 6.98 -7.73 -7.24
C ARG A 121 7.45 -9.10 -7.75
N ARG A 122 8.63 -9.12 -8.38
CA ARG A 122 9.15 -10.34 -9.02
C ARG A 122 9.33 -11.48 -8.03
N ASP A 123 9.84 -11.20 -6.84
CA ASP A 123 9.99 -12.15 -5.75
C ASP A 123 8.64 -12.72 -5.26
N CYS A 124 7.64 -11.85 -5.04
CA CYS A 124 6.30 -12.27 -4.63
C CYS A 124 5.62 -13.13 -5.71
N MET A 125 5.76 -12.75 -6.98
CA MET A 125 5.20 -13.51 -8.09
C MET A 125 5.93 -14.83 -8.33
N ALA A 126 7.24 -14.87 -8.13
CA ALA A 126 8.01 -16.13 -8.19
C ALA A 126 7.61 -17.07 -7.04
N ALA A 127 7.51 -16.56 -5.81
CA ALA A 127 7.03 -17.35 -4.67
C ALA A 127 5.61 -17.89 -4.90
N LEU A 128 4.69 -17.06 -5.43
CA LEU A 128 3.35 -17.50 -5.81
C LEU A 128 3.39 -18.61 -6.87
N ASN A 129 4.27 -18.49 -7.85
CA ASN A 129 4.45 -19.53 -8.88
C ASN A 129 4.99 -20.83 -8.28
N MET A 130 5.91 -20.75 -7.31
CA MET A 130 6.40 -21.92 -6.55
C MET A 130 5.27 -22.60 -5.76
N VAL A 131 4.42 -21.80 -5.08
CA VAL A 131 3.23 -22.32 -4.38
C VAL A 131 2.30 -23.04 -5.35
N ARG A 132 1.96 -22.42 -6.48
CA ARG A 132 1.07 -23.00 -7.51
C ARG A 132 1.62 -24.26 -8.15
N GLN A 133 2.94 -24.43 -8.18
CA GLN A 133 3.60 -25.65 -8.65
C GLN A 133 3.76 -26.71 -7.53
N GLY A 134 3.23 -26.44 -6.34
CA GLY A 134 3.23 -27.39 -5.22
C GLY A 134 4.59 -27.60 -4.53
N LEU A 135 5.58 -26.69 -4.76
CA LEU A 135 6.92 -26.86 -4.20
C LEU A 135 6.95 -26.86 -2.67
N PHE A 136 6.01 -26.16 -2.06
CA PHE A 136 5.93 -26.06 -0.60
C PHE A 136 4.91 -27.05 0.01
N GLY A 137 4.27 -27.90 -0.84
CA GLY A 137 3.20 -28.79 -0.39
C GLY A 137 1.93 -28.04 -0.01
N GLU A 138 1.21 -28.54 1.00
CA GLU A 138 0.05 -27.86 1.55
C GLU A 138 0.50 -26.62 2.37
N ILE A 139 -0.03 -25.44 2.04
CA ILE A 139 0.32 -24.21 2.75
C ILE A 139 -0.32 -24.21 4.13
N LEU A 140 0.47 -23.94 5.15
CA LEU A 140 0.08 -23.98 6.56
C LEU A 140 0.05 -22.60 7.20
N HIS A 141 1.03 -21.76 6.85
CA HIS A 141 1.28 -20.51 7.57
C HIS A 141 1.88 -19.45 6.64
N GLY A 142 1.51 -18.18 6.90
CA GLY A 142 2.14 -17.01 6.31
C GLY A 142 2.48 -15.96 7.36
N THR A 143 3.58 -15.22 7.13
CA THR A 143 3.82 -13.95 7.81
C THR A 143 3.99 -12.86 6.79
N CYS A 144 3.61 -11.65 7.16
CA CYS A 144 3.76 -10.46 6.33
C CYS A 144 3.61 -9.20 7.19
N GLY A 145 3.86 -8.05 6.59
CA GLY A 145 3.66 -6.79 7.29
C GLY A 145 3.88 -5.58 6.39
N TYR A 146 3.78 -4.42 6.99
CA TYR A 146 4.32 -3.17 6.48
C TYR A 146 5.22 -2.57 7.55
N GLU A 147 6.49 -2.85 7.44
CA GLU A 147 7.52 -2.55 8.41
C GLU A 147 8.48 -1.55 7.77
N HIS A 148 8.18 -0.26 7.93
CA HIS A 148 8.85 0.84 7.23
C HIS A 148 8.97 2.05 8.14
N ASP A 149 10.17 2.50 8.42
CA ASP A 149 10.37 3.74 9.16
C ASP A 149 9.81 4.94 8.39
N LEU A 150 8.65 5.43 8.80
CA LEU A 150 8.00 6.59 8.21
C LEU A 150 8.05 7.85 9.08
N ARG A 151 8.88 7.88 10.12
CA ARG A 151 8.94 9.04 11.03
C ARG A 151 9.30 10.32 10.28
N GLU A 152 10.25 10.25 9.34
CA GLU A 152 10.63 11.39 8.51
C GLU A 152 9.56 11.80 7.49
N VAL A 153 8.69 10.87 7.06
CA VAL A 153 7.57 11.15 6.18
C VAL A 153 6.40 11.76 6.95
N LYS A 154 6.20 11.33 8.20
CA LYS A 154 5.11 11.79 9.07
C LYS A 154 5.31 13.21 9.60
N PHE A 155 6.55 13.68 9.64
CA PHE A 155 6.91 15.02 10.08
C PHE A 155 7.88 15.64 9.09
N ASN A 156 7.61 16.88 8.66
CA ASN A 156 8.52 17.63 7.80
C ASN A 156 8.38 19.14 8.00
N ASP A 157 9.16 19.92 7.28
CA ASP A 157 9.23 21.38 7.42
C ASP A 157 8.17 22.16 6.62
N GLY A 158 7.24 21.46 5.98
CA GLY A 158 6.22 22.04 5.11
C GLY A 158 6.67 22.30 3.67
N THR A 159 7.90 21.97 3.32
CA THR A 159 8.47 22.17 1.97
C THR A 159 9.10 20.91 1.38
N HIS A 160 9.74 20.09 2.20
CA HIS A 160 10.36 18.83 1.81
C HIS A 160 9.45 17.65 2.12
N TYR A 161 9.59 16.57 1.36
CA TYR A 161 8.80 15.35 1.58
C TYR A 161 9.17 14.67 2.90
N ASN A 162 10.47 14.57 3.17
CA ASN A 162 11.00 14.01 4.41
C ASN A 162 11.45 15.12 5.36
N TYR A 163 11.49 14.81 6.65
CA TYR A 163 12.15 15.65 7.64
C TYR A 163 13.60 15.93 7.24
N VAL A 164 14.02 17.18 7.40
CA VAL A 164 15.41 17.58 7.17
C VAL A 164 16.15 17.49 8.49
N PRO A 165 17.11 16.54 8.66
CA PRO A 165 17.84 16.36 9.90
C PRO A 165 18.49 17.66 10.39
N GLY A 166 18.29 17.97 11.68
CA GLY A 166 18.85 19.15 12.32
C GLY A 166 18.09 20.45 12.07
N SER A 167 17.01 20.46 11.27
CA SER A 167 16.20 21.66 11.07
C SER A 167 15.44 22.11 12.33
N GLY A 168 15.05 21.16 13.17
CA GLY A 168 14.14 21.39 14.30
C GLY A 168 12.71 21.76 13.89
N ASP A 169 12.43 21.90 12.61
CA ASP A 169 11.11 22.27 12.08
C ASP A 169 10.31 21.00 11.75
N LEU A 170 9.46 20.61 12.68
CA LEU A 170 8.61 19.43 12.61
C LEU A 170 7.15 19.88 12.51
N ARG A 171 6.50 19.56 11.40
CA ARG A 171 5.08 19.85 11.15
C ARG A 171 4.33 18.60 10.75
N MET A 172 3.06 18.55 11.11
CA MET A 172 2.05 17.61 10.64
C MET A 172 0.73 18.35 10.37
N GLY A 173 -0.17 17.76 9.64
CA GLY A 173 -1.44 18.42 9.29
C GLY A 173 -1.27 19.53 8.24
N PRO A 174 -2.18 20.49 8.14
CA PRO A 174 -2.27 21.44 7.01
C PRO A 174 -1.01 22.26 6.74
N THR A 175 -0.14 22.44 7.73
CA THR A 175 1.11 23.21 7.58
C THR A 175 2.30 22.37 7.14
N ALA A 176 2.15 21.06 7.07
CA ALA A 176 3.16 20.13 6.57
C ALA A 176 3.11 20.04 5.04
N PHE A 177 3.99 19.21 4.47
CA PHE A 177 4.04 18.93 3.03
C PHE A 177 3.68 17.48 2.72
N ALA A 178 3.06 17.26 1.56
CA ALA A 178 2.71 15.93 1.04
C ALA A 178 1.96 15.06 2.07
N GLU A 179 2.42 13.83 2.32
CA GLU A 179 1.72 12.87 3.18
C GLU A 179 1.62 13.28 4.65
N ALA A 180 2.56 14.06 5.16
CA ALA A 180 2.48 14.58 6.53
C ALA A 180 1.26 15.49 6.75
N GLN A 181 0.63 16.01 5.69
CA GLN A 181 -0.60 16.82 5.79
C GLN A 181 -1.79 16.00 6.32
N TRP A 182 -1.85 14.71 6.02
CA TRP A 182 -3.01 13.88 6.33
C TRP A 182 -2.64 12.54 7.01
N ARG A 183 -1.56 11.85 6.59
CA ARG A 183 -1.21 10.51 7.07
C ARG A 183 -0.94 10.45 8.58
N THR A 184 -0.26 11.44 9.14
CA THR A 184 0.11 11.48 10.57
C THR A 184 -1.12 11.58 11.46
N ASN A 185 -2.20 12.19 10.97
CA ASN A 185 -3.47 12.29 11.68
C ASN A 185 -4.09 10.92 11.95
N HIS A 186 -3.91 9.94 11.06
CA HIS A 186 -4.32 8.55 11.32
C HIS A 186 -3.58 7.94 12.51
N SER A 187 -2.29 8.29 12.70
CA SER A 187 -1.52 7.84 13.88
C SER A 187 -2.01 8.47 15.20
N VAL A 188 -2.65 9.63 15.14
CA VAL A 188 -3.27 10.26 16.30
C VAL A 188 -4.59 9.59 16.71
N HIS A 189 -5.42 9.25 15.72
CA HIS A 189 -6.81 8.83 15.98
C HIS A 189 -7.06 7.34 15.93
N ARG A 190 -6.16 6.54 15.35
CA ARG A 190 -6.34 5.11 15.14
C ARG A 190 -5.33 4.31 15.94
N ASN A 191 -5.72 3.08 16.32
CA ASN A 191 -4.83 2.07 16.88
C ASN A 191 -5.13 0.73 16.23
N GLY A 192 -4.24 0.24 15.39
CA GLY A 192 -4.41 -0.97 14.60
C GLY A 192 -3.43 -0.99 13.43
N ASP A 193 -3.45 -2.02 12.62
CA ASP A 193 -2.75 -2.01 11.34
C ASP A 193 -3.50 -1.11 10.36
N ILE A 194 -2.96 0.07 10.10
CA ILE A 194 -3.58 1.07 9.22
C ILE A 194 -3.13 0.94 7.76
N TYR A 195 -2.22 -0.01 7.46
CA TYR A 195 -1.69 -0.20 6.10
C TYR A 195 -1.34 -1.66 5.77
N PRO A 196 -2.29 -2.61 5.90
CA PRO A 196 -2.01 -4.05 5.81
C PRO A 196 -1.80 -4.56 4.39
N THR A 197 -2.22 -3.83 3.36
CA THR A 197 -2.37 -4.34 1.99
C THR A 197 -1.07 -4.85 1.37
N HIS A 198 0.04 -4.14 1.55
CA HIS A 198 1.35 -4.55 1.01
C HIS A 198 1.82 -5.89 1.57
N GLY A 199 1.50 -6.18 2.83
CA GLY A 199 1.79 -7.47 3.43
C GLY A 199 0.78 -8.54 3.02
N ILE A 200 -0.50 -8.27 3.30
CA ILE A 200 -1.53 -9.31 3.18
C ILE A 200 -1.84 -9.72 1.74
N GLY A 201 -1.69 -8.81 0.77
CA GLY A 201 -2.02 -9.08 -0.65
C GLY A 201 -1.27 -10.29 -1.22
N PRO A 202 0.08 -10.33 -1.21
CA PRO A 202 0.84 -11.47 -1.69
C PRO A 202 0.55 -12.78 -0.94
N ILE A 203 0.40 -12.72 0.37
CA ILE A 203 0.08 -13.91 1.20
C ILE A 203 -1.33 -14.43 0.90
N ALA A 204 -2.31 -13.52 0.74
CA ALA A 204 -3.67 -13.87 0.35
C ALA A 204 -3.72 -14.58 -1.01
N ASN A 205 -2.89 -14.15 -1.97
CA ASN A 205 -2.75 -14.82 -3.26
C ASN A 205 -2.16 -16.23 -3.13
N CYS A 206 -1.17 -16.42 -2.26
CA CYS A 206 -0.57 -17.73 -2.00
C CYS A 206 -1.52 -18.71 -1.28
N MET A 207 -2.53 -18.21 -0.58
CA MET A 207 -3.51 -18.98 0.19
C MET A 207 -4.89 -19.03 -0.46
N ASP A 208 -5.03 -18.57 -1.70
CA ASP A 208 -6.30 -18.54 -2.45
C ASP A 208 -7.46 -17.86 -1.68
N ILE A 209 -7.17 -16.81 -0.92
CA ILE A 209 -8.21 -16.04 -0.22
C ILE A 209 -9.20 -15.47 -1.25
N ASN A 210 -10.50 -15.63 -0.98
CA ASN A 210 -11.63 -15.36 -1.87
C ASN A 210 -11.67 -16.22 -3.15
N ARG A 211 -10.87 -17.30 -3.19
CA ARG A 211 -10.84 -18.28 -4.29
C ARG A 211 -10.90 -19.72 -3.75
N GLY A 212 -11.83 -19.99 -2.84
CA GLY A 212 -11.96 -21.27 -2.13
C GLY A 212 -11.46 -21.25 -0.70
N ASN A 213 -10.92 -20.12 -0.25
CA ASN A 213 -10.50 -19.87 1.13
C ASN A 213 -10.99 -18.47 1.57
N ARG A 214 -11.03 -18.21 2.88
CA ARG A 214 -11.43 -16.92 3.44
C ARG A 214 -10.87 -16.72 4.84
N PHE A 215 -10.79 -15.47 5.29
CA PHE A 215 -10.53 -15.15 6.68
C PHE A 215 -11.74 -15.48 7.54
N LEU A 216 -11.52 -16.11 8.71
CA LEU A 216 -12.58 -16.47 9.67
C LEU A 216 -12.58 -15.58 10.90
N SER A 217 -11.40 -15.34 11.45
CA SER A 217 -11.24 -14.56 12.68
C SER A 217 -9.90 -13.82 12.67
N LEU A 218 -9.87 -12.71 13.39
CA LEU A 218 -8.69 -11.89 13.60
C LEU A 218 -8.58 -11.51 15.07
N SER A 219 -7.37 -11.59 15.61
CA SER A 219 -6.99 -11.00 16.91
C SER A 219 -5.79 -10.10 16.70
N ALA A 220 -5.79 -8.94 17.32
CA ALA A 220 -4.69 -7.98 17.20
C ALA A 220 -4.26 -7.44 18.56
N MET A 221 -2.97 -7.14 18.68
CA MET A 221 -2.37 -6.47 19.84
C MET A 221 -1.45 -5.38 19.35
N ALA A 222 -1.45 -4.25 20.06
CA ALA A 222 -0.58 -3.12 19.80
C ALA A 222 0.31 -2.86 21.01
N THR A 223 1.55 -2.43 20.75
CA THR A 223 2.43 -1.88 21.77
C THR A 223 1.96 -0.48 22.20
N GLN A 224 2.60 0.09 23.20
CA GLN A 224 2.45 1.53 23.48
C GLN A 224 3.05 2.35 22.34
N SER A 225 2.54 3.55 22.15
CA SER A 225 3.09 4.56 21.23
C SER A 225 4.24 5.31 21.92
N ARG A 226 5.44 5.18 21.43
CA ARG A 226 6.67 5.82 21.96
C ARG A 226 7.53 6.44 20.87
N GLY A 227 7.60 5.79 19.72
CA GLY A 227 8.54 6.13 18.66
C GLY A 227 8.35 7.51 18.07
N LEU A 228 7.10 7.92 17.80
CA LEU A 228 6.82 9.26 17.26
C LEU A 228 7.11 10.36 18.29
N HIS A 229 6.73 10.17 19.54
CA HIS A 229 7.05 11.13 20.61
C HIS A 229 8.57 11.28 20.76
N LYS A 230 9.29 10.15 20.83
CA LYS A 230 10.75 10.18 20.89
C LYS A 230 11.37 10.93 19.70
N PHE A 231 10.91 10.67 18.48
CA PHE A 231 11.39 11.36 17.29
C PHE A 231 11.19 12.87 17.36
N ILE A 232 10.04 13.32 17.86
CA ILE A 232 9.74 14.75 18.04
C ILE A 232 10.67 15.37 19.07
N VAL A 233 10.87 14.71 20.21
CA VAL A 233 11.73 15.23 21.29
C VAL A 233 13.20 15.27 20.85
N ASP A 234 13.69 14.23 20.20
CA ASP A 234 15.07 14.16 19.72
C ASP A 234 15.40 15.26 18.70
N ASN A 235 14.42 15.68 17.90
CA ASN A 235 14.63 16.61 16.79
C ASN A 235 14.11 18.02 17.04
N GLY A 236 13.08 18.19 17.85
CA GLY A 236 12.44 19.48 18.15
C GLY A 236 12.55 19.90 19.62
N GLY A 237 12.99 18.99 20.49
CA GLY A 237 13.09 19.21 21.94
C GLY A 237 11.77 18.96 22.69
N GLU A 238 11.86 18.82 24.02
CA GLU A 238 10.71 18.51 24.89
C GLU A 238 9.61 19.60 24.87
N ASN A 239 9.99 20.83 24.58
CA ASN A 239 9.07 21.98 24.53
C ASN A 239 8.40 22.16 23.16
N HIS A 240 8.72 21.32 22.17
CA HIS A 240 8.07 21.37 20.86
C HIS A 240 6.55 21.13 21.00
N PRO A 241 5.68 21.91 20.32
CA PRO A 241 4.23 21.74 20.44
C PRO A 241 3.75 20.32 20.16
N LEU A 242 4.34 19.63 19.18
CA LEU A 242 3.99 18.25 18.83
C LEU A 242 4.41 17.22 19.88
N ALA A 243 5.34 17.53 20.80
CA ALA A 243 5.69 16.66 21.92
C ALA A 243 4.51 16.46 22.90
N LYS A 244 3.50 17.34 22.84
CA LYS A 244 2.28 17.23 23.64
C LYS A 244 1.17 16.44 22.96
N VAL A 245 1.35 16.03 21.70
CA VAL A 245 0.36 15.25 20.96
C VAL A 245 0.36 13.81 21.47
N ASN A 246 -0.83 13.32 21.80
CA ASN A 246 -1.02 11.92 22.14
C ASN A 246 -1.25 11.10 20.85
N PHE A 247 -0.28 10.27 20.46
CA PHE A 247 -0.42 9.35 19.36
C PHE A 247 -1.06 8.04 19.87
N ASN A 248 -2.19 7.67 19.28
CA ASN A 248 -2.93 6.48 19.70
C ASN A 248 -2.42 5.20 19.03
N LEU A 249 -1.82 5.31 17.84
CA LEU A 249 -1.25 4.18 17.12
C LEU A 249 -0.05 3.60 17.86
N GLY A 250 -0.17 2.36 18.31
CA GLY A 250 0.99 1.63 18.87
C GLY A 250 2.13 1.56 17.87
N ASP A 251 3.37 1.51 18.36
CA ASP A 251 4.53 1.50 17.47
C ASP A 251 4.56 0.23 16.63
N ILE A 252 4.24 -0.91 17.25
CA ILE A 252 4.11 -2.19 16.56
C ILE A 252 2.71 -2.74 16.82
N VAL A 253 2.01 -3.10 15.74
CA VAL A 253 0.72 -3.80 15.80
C VAL A 253 0.89 -5.17 15.17
N THR A 254 0.57 -6.23 15.91
CA THR A 254 0.60 -7.61 15.42
C THR A 254 -0.81 -8.16 15.37
N SER A 255 -1.21 -8.65 14.21
CA SER A 255 -2.50 -9.28 13.97
C SER A 255 -2.30 -10.76 13.62
N MET A 256 -3.13 -11.64 14.19
CA MET A 256 -3.18 -13.05 13.84
C MET A 256 -4.53 -13.37 13.18
N ILE A 257 -4.49 -13.96 12.01
CA ILE A 257 -5.68 -14.31 11.22
C ILE A 257 -5.77 -15.83 11.10
N LYS A 258 -6.98 -16.37 11.26
CA LYS A 258 -7.33 -17.77 10.98
C LYS A 258 -8.07 -17.84 9.65
N CYS A 259 -7.67 -18.76 8.77
CA CYS A 259 -8.33 -19.01 7.48
C CYS A 259 -9.21 -20.27 7.54
N SER A 260 -10.22 -20.34 6.64
CA SER A 260 -11.19 -21.45 6.59
C SER A 260 -10.56 -22.80 6.24
N ASN A 261 -9.50 -22.80 5.42
CA ASN A 261 -8.79 -24.03 5.06
C ASN A 261 -7.71 -24.42 6.09
N GLY A 262 -7.75 -23.84 7.29
CA GLY A 262 -6.88 -24.22 8.40
C GLY A 262 -5.61 -23.38 8.57
N GLN A 263 -5.21 -22.58 7.56
CA GLN A 263 -4.01 -21.76 7.64
C GLN A 263 -4.12 -20.66 8.68
N THR A 264 -2.95 -20.13 9.07
CA THR A 264 -2.82 -18.94 9.91
C THR A 264 -1.94 -17.91 9.22
N ILE A 265 -2.21 -16.62 9.47
CA ILE A 265 -1.37 -15.53 8.99
C ILE A 265 -1.04 -14.61 10.16
N ILE A 266 0.22 -14.16 10.24
CA ILE A 266 0.64 -13.08 11.13
C ILE A 266 0.93 -11.86 10.25
N VAL A 267 0.32 -10.72 10.62
CA VAL A 267 0.53 -9.43 9.95
C VAL A 267 1.11 -8.45 10.96
N THR A 268 2.22 -7.80 10.61
CA THR A 268 2.88 -6.81 11.46
C THR A 268 2.87 -5.44 10.79
N HIS A 269 2.47 -4.41 11.55
CA HIS A 269 2.57 -3.01 11.14
C HIS A 269 3.56 -2.30 12.05
N ASP A 270 4.59 -1.68 11.47
CA ASP A 270 5.56 -0.82 12.16
C ASP A 270 5.96 0.34 11.25
N THR A 271 5.47 1.54 11.56
CA THR A 271 5.80 2.77 10.83
C THR A 271 6.32 3.89 11.74
N ASN A 272 6.57 3.56 13.01
CA ASN A 272 6.93 4.52 14.06
C ASN A 272 8.32 4.25 14.67
N SER A 273 8.97 3.14 14.27
CA SER A 273 10.23 2.70 14.85
C SER A 273 11.38 2.83 13.85
N PRO A 274 12.64 3.02 14.33
CA PRO A 274 13.81 3.05 13.46
C PRO A 274 14.13 1.66 12.94
N ARG A 275 14.00 1.46 11.64
CA ARG A 275 14.28 0.18 11.01
C ARG A 275 14.54 0.29 9.51
N PRO A 276 15.27 -0.65 8.88
CA PRO A 276 15.21 -0.87 7.44
C PRO A 276 13.82 -1.32 7.00
N TYR A 277 13.48 -1.07 5.73
CA TYR A 277 12.24 -1.55 5.12
C TYR A 277 12.21 -3.07 5.06
N SER A 278 11.09 -3.66 5.48
CA SER A 278 10.76 -5.07 5.29
C SER A 278 9.25 -5.25 5.15
N LEU A 279 8.85 -6.32 4.45
CA LEU A 279 7.48 -6.80 4.43
C LEU A 279 7.32 -8.12 5.19
N GLY A 280 8.41 -8.64 5.76
CA GLY A 280 8.43 -9.80 6.65
C GLY A 280 7.83 -11.06 6.03
N PHE A 281 7.90 -11.21 4.70
CA PHE A 281 7.23 -12.32 4.03
C PHE A 281 7.79 -13.67 4.44
N ARG A 282 6.87 -14.55 4.80
CA ARG A 282 7.09 -16.00 4.88
C ARG A 282 5.87 -16.72 4.33
N VAL A 283 6.09 -17.69 3.49
CA VAL A 283 5.10 -18.67 3.06
C VAL A 283 5.64 -20.03 3.42
N GLN A 284 4.95 -20.77 4.27
CA GLN A 284 5.39 -22.08 4.78
C GLN A 284 4.32 -23.13 4.54
N GLY A 285 4.74 -24.26 3.99
CA GLY A 285 3.90 -25.43 3.77
C GLY A 285 4.54 -26.69 4.35
N THR A 286 3.94 -27.84 4.02
CA THR A 286 4.37 -29.16 4.52
C THR A 286 5.70 -29.63 3.95
N GLU A 287 6.13 -29.11 2.79
CA GLU A 287 7.32 -29.56 2.08
C GLU A 287 8.37 -28.47 1.87
N GLY A 288 8.11 -27.25 2.35
CA GLY A 288 9.08 -26.18 2.20
C GLY A 288 8.58 -24.83 2.64
N LEU A 289 9.44 -23.83 2.50
CA LEU A 289 9.11 -22.44 2.81
C LEU A 289 10.00 -21.46 2.04
N TRP A 290 9.45 -20.28 1.85
CA TRP A 290 10.17 -19.07 1.47
C TRP A 290 10.12 -18.05 2.61
N MET A 291 11.21 -17.33 2.81
CA MET A 291 11.31 -16.21 3.75
C MET A 291 12.08 -15.07 3.09
N ASN A 292 11.43 -13.90 2.95
CA ASN A 292 12.00 -12.75 2.27
C ASN A 292 13.17 -12.13 3.07
N ASP A 293 12.99 -11.98 4.39
CA ASP A 293 14.10 -11.50 5.23
C ASP A 293 15.22 -12.52 5.23
N GLY A 294 16.38 -12.14 4.68
CA GLY A 294 17.55 -13.00 4.51
C GLY A 294 17.57 -13.81 3.21
N ASP A 295 16.61 -13.61 2.30
CA ASP A 295 16.55 -14.22 0.96
C ASP A 295 16.64 -15.75 0.99
N HIS A 296 15.80 -16.40 1.79
CA HIS A 296 15.88 -17.80 2.13
C HIS A 296 14.76 -18.63 1.49
N VAL A 297 15.13 -19.78 0.91
CA VAL A 297 14.22 -20.84 0.48
C VAL A 297 14.69 -22.17 1.03
N TYR A 298 13.74 -23.03 1.37
CA TYR A 298 13.99 -24.44 1.66
C TYR A 298 12.87 -25.29 1.03
N VAL A 299 13.25 -26.29 0.27
CA VAL A 299 12.32 -27.28 -0.33
C VAL A 299 12.82 -28.67 0.01
N GLN A 300 12.01 -29.47 0.69
CA GLN A 300 12.35 -30.82 1.12
C GLN A 300 12.72 -31.70 -0.09
N GLY A 301 13.81 -32.45 0.03
CA GLY A 301 14.30 -33.31 -1.05
C GLY A 301 15.00 -32.60 -2.21
N LYS A 302 15.01 -31.26 -2.22
CA LYS A 302 15.73 -30.44 -3.22
C LYS A 302 16.84 -29.61 -2.57
N SER A 303 16.55 -28.98 -1.43
CA SER A 303 17.53 -28.26 -0.60
C SER A 303 18.37 -29.26 0.24
N LYS A 304 19.58 -28.86 0.61
CA LYS A 304 20.39 -29.64 1.56
C LYS A 304 19.71 -29.65 2.92
N PRO A 305 19.60 -30.81 3.62
CA PRO A 305 18.97 -30.89 4.94
C PRO A 305 19.55 -29.85 5.91
N HIS A 306 18.66 -29.13 6.59
CA HIS A 306 18.96 -28.08 7.59
C HIS A 306 19.79 -26.89 7.07
N ARG A 307 19.74 -26.60 5.77
CA ARG A 307 20.41 -25.46 5.17
C ARG A 307 19.46 -24.66 4.31
N TRP A 308 19.57 -23.36 4.41
CA TRP A 308 18.89 -22.43 3.53
C TRP A 308 19.58 -22.41 2.15
N ASP A 309 18.77 -22.35 1.12
CA ASP A 309 19.22 -21.96 -0.22
C ASP A 309 18.98 -20.46 -0.38
N ASP A 310 19.73 -19.83 -1.28
CA ASP A 310 19.49 -18.46 -1.72
C ASP A 310 18.23 -18.42 -2.60
N SER A 311 17.33 -17.47 -2.31
CA SER A 311 16.06 -17.34 -3.04
C SER A 311 16.23 -16.95 -4.50
N ASP A 312 17.29 -16.23 -4.86
CA ASP A 312 17.55 -15.78 -6.24
C ASP A 312 17.69 -16.94 -7.22
N GLU A 313 18.35 -18.05 -6.80
CA GLU A 313 18.51 -19.23 -7.65
C GLU A 313 17.15 -19.92 -7.90
N TRP A 314 16.28 -19.92 -6.90
CA TRP A 314 14.94 -20.46 -7.03
C TRP A 314 14.07 -19.54 -7.89
N PHE A 315 14.14 -18.24 -7.73
CA PHE A 315 13.33 -17.27 -8.47
C PHE A 315 13.71 -17.22 -9.95
N LYS A 316 14.99 -17.34 -10.31
CA LYS A 316 15.40 -17.50 -11.71
C LYS A 316 14.74 -18.73 -12.36
N LYS A 317 14.63 -19.83 -11.62
CA LYS A 317 14.06 -21.10 -12.13
C LYS A 317 12.54 -21.07 -12.17
N TYR A 318 11.90 -20.37 -11.24
CA TYR A 318 10.44 -20.34 -11.06
C TYR A 318 9.85 -18.96 -11.33
N ASP A 319 10.52 -18.16 -12.14
CA ASP A 319 10.05 -16.82 -12.51
C ASP A 319 8.62 -16.87 -13.06
N HIS A 320 7.84 -15.87 -12.72
CA HIS A 320 6.46 -15.80 -13.18
C HIS A 320 6.41 -15.39 -14.67
N LYS A 321 5.49 -15.97 -15.44
CA LYS A 321 5.38 -15.74 -16.89
C LYS A 321 5.29 -14.27 -17.27
N LEU A 322 4.63 -13.44 -16.48
CA LEU A 322 4.53 -12.00 -16.73
C LEU A 322 5.90 -11.30 -16.63
N TRP A 323 6.77 -11.73 -15.73
CA TRP A 323 8.13 -11.18 -15.63
C TRP A 323 9.07 -11.77 -16.66
N ALA A 324 8.92 -13.05 -16.97
CA ALA A 324 9.74 -13.71 -17.99
C ALA A 324 9.46 -13.21 -19.42
N SER A 325 8.33 -12.50 -19.63
CA SER A 325 7.94 -11.91 -20.92
C SER A 325 8.39 -10.45 -21.10
N LEU A 326 8.94 -9.83 -20.06
CA LEU A 326 9.50 -8.46 -20.05
C LEU A 326 11.01 -8.50 -20.29
#